data_ec8899932756e86e26078c634cfbe9e0
#
_entry.id   ec8899932756e86e26078c634cfbe9e0
#
_cell.length_a   1.000
_cell.length_b   1.000
_cell.length_c   1.000
_cell.angle_alpha   90.00
_cell.angle_beta   90.00
_cell.angle_gamma   90.00
#
_symmetry.space_group_name_H-M   'P 1'
#
loop_
_entity.id
_entity.type
_entity.pdbx_description
1 polymer ?
#
loop_
_entity_poly.entity_id
_entity_poly.type
_entity_poly.pdbx_seq_one_letter_code
_entity_poly.pdbx_strand_id
1 'polypeptide(L)'
;MTIYQELQLSSVGSKQLIRATEDKKEKRRHILIYNFKVYLVMAFCVAVVSLYSSLTGKDNSVVGVTVLLAVLVLRQADFGIRTTHGLGSILGIFTILMTGPRISNLVSPVPAFFINVICILLLMILGCHNVIMYNHSTFVLGYLLLQGYDVTGKMYVRRVEGLLVGMILCMIIFYKNQKNRPYRRTFLDLFREFDVHSARSRWYIRLALIASSAMLFMSLAGLPRAMWAGIACMSVCLPFPEDGLERAGKRAAFNIVGCLLFAGLYLLLPQSFYQYIGMIGGIGVGYSAGYAWQTAFNTFGALSIASGLFGMPYAVALRIGANVFSAVYTVVCSKGLGLAFTAISAYTGSTETE
;
A
#
# COMPACT_ATOMS: atom_id res chain seq x y z
N MET A 1 7.69 13.47 28.71
CA MET A 1 7.61 12.34 27.78
C MET A 1 8.99 11.69 27.64
N THR A 2 9.09 10.33 27.67
CA THR A 2 10.37 9.65 27.50
C THR A 2 10.79 9.65 26.02
N ILE A 3 12.09 9.51 25.71
CA ILE A 3 12.60 9.41 24.33
C ILE A 3 11.91 8.26 23.60
N TYR A 4 11.69 7.11 24.26
CA TYR A 4 11.00 5.97 23.68
C TYR A 4 9.57 6.29 23.26
N GLN A 5 8.81 7.01 24.07
CA GLN A 5 7.45 7.46 23.74
C GLN A 5 7.45 8.42 22.54
N GLU A 6 8.42 9.33 22.47
CA GLU A 6 8.57 10.24 21.33
C GLU A 6 8.91 9.51 20.02
N LEU A 7 9.74 8.46 20.09
CA LEU A 7 10.04 7.61 18.93
C LEU A 7 8.81 6.84 18.41
N GLN A 8 7.82 6.57 19.26
CA GLN A 8 6.58 5.88 18.89
C GLN A 8 5.53 6.81 18.21
N LEU A 9 5.66 8.12 18.32
CA LEU A 9 4.72 9.06 17.71
C LEU A 9 4.70 8.93 16.18
N SER A 10 3.56 9.22 15.56
CA SER A 10 3.51 9.42 14.11
C SER A 10 4.26 10.71 13.71
N SER A 11 4.51 10.92 12.41
CA SER A 11 5.09 12.19 11.91
C SER A 11 4.19 13.38 12.25
N VAL A 12 2.86 13.19 12.25
CA VAL A 12 1.88 14.20 12.69
C VAL A 12 2.07 14.52 14.16
N GLY A 13 2.09 13.51 15.02
CA GLY A 13 2.24 13.69 16.48
C GLY A 13 3.57 14.33 16.86
N SER A 14 4.68 13.93 16.20
CA SER A 14 5.99 14.57 16.43
C SER A 14 5.97 16.05 16.05
N LYS A 15 5.36 16.43 14.93
CA LYS A 15 5.24 17.83 14.50
C LYS A 15 4.32 18.65 15.42
N GLN A 16 3.23 18.05 15.91
CA GLN A 16 2.35 18.70 16.87
C GLN A 16 3.08 18.96 18.18
N LEU A 17 3.83 17.99 18.71
CA LEU A 17 4.66 18.14 19.91
C LEU A 17 5.67 19.28 19.74
N ILE A 18 6.41 19.30 18.62
CA ILE A 18 7.39 20.36 18.32
C ILE A 18 6.73 21.74 18.26
N ARG A 19 5.51 21.84 17.69
CA ARG A 19 4.79 23.12 17.59
C ARG A 19 4.26 23.59 18.94
N ALA A 20 3.79 22.67 19.78
CA ALA A 20 3.21 22.99 21.09
C ALA A 20 4.28 23.35 22.15
N THR A 21 5.56 23.03 21.90
CA THR A 21 6.64 23.31 22.84
C THR A 21 7.16 24.72 22.68
N GLU A 22 7.03 25.55 23.71
CA GLU A 22 7.48 26.96 23.74
C GLU A 22 8.98 27.09 24.09
N ASP A 23 9.46 26.26 25.03
CA ASP A 23 10.87 26.30 25.42
C ASP A 23 11.79 25.90 24.27
N LYS A 24 12.73 26.79 23.94
CA LYS A 24 13.68 26.61 22.81
C LYS A 24 14.58 25.38 22.97
N LYS A 25 14.97 25.06 24.20
CA LYS A 25 15.87 23.91 24.49
C LYS A 25 15.13 22.59 24.29
N GLU A 26 13.94 22.47 24.86
CA GLU A 26 13.09 21.29 24.67
C GLU A 26 12.66 21.12 23.22
N LYS A 27 12.29 22.20 22.55
CA LYS A 27 11.94 22.19 21.12
C LYS A 27 13.07 21.65 20.24
N ARG A 28 14.32 22.07 20.49
CA ARG A 28 15.51 21.53 19.80
C ARG A 28 15.69 20.05 20.06
N ARG A 29 15.48 19.59 21.30
CA ARG A 29 15.53 18.18 21.68
C ARG A 29 14.49 17.36 20.88
N HIS A 30 13.23 17.80 20.82
CA HIS A 30 12.17 17.13 20.05
C HIS A 30 12.49 17.08 18.56
N ILE A 31 13.05 18.14 17.98
CA ILE A 31 13.51 18.16 16.58
C ILE A 31 14.61 17.11 16.35
N LEU A 32 15.61 17.03 17.26
CA LEU A 32 16.69 16.05 17.14
C LEU A 32 16.15 14.61 17.23
N ILE A 33 15.23 14.32 18.17
CA ILE A 33 14.60 13.00 18.31
C ILE A 33 13.79 12.67 17.07
N TYR A 34 13.05 13.63 16.51
CA TYR A 34 12.28 13.42 15.28
C TYR A 34 13.18 13.12 14.08
N ASN A 35 14.28 13.87 13.90
CA ASN A 35 15.25 13.61 12.85
C ASN A 35 15.89 12.22 13.03
N PHE A 36 16.37 11.91 14.23
CA PHE A 36 16.93 10.60 14.55
C PHE A 36 15.96 9.47 14.21
N LYS A 37 14.68 9.59 14.56
CA LYS A 37 13.64 8.63 14.23
C LYS A 37 13.51 8.42 12.73
N VAL A 38 13.42 9.50 11.93
CA VAL A 38 13.27 9.40 10.48
C VAL A 38 14.44 8.65 9.85
N TYR A 39 15.67 9.00 10.23
CA TYR A 39 16.85 8.32 9.71
C TYR A 39 16.97 6.87 10.20
N LEU A 40 16.63 6.60 11.47
CA LEU A 40 16.64 5.25 12.03
C LEU A 40 15.64 4.33 11.30
N VAL A 41 14.41 4.81 11.07
CA VAL A 41 13.39 4.06 10.34
C VAL A 41 13.84 3.83 8.89
N MET A 42 14.41 4.85 8.25
CA MET A 42 14.92 4.71 6.89
C MET A 42 16.07 3.70 6.80
N ALA A 43 17.02 3.77 7.72
CA ALA A 43 18.14 2.81 7.78
C ALA A 43 17.62 1.38 8.01
N PHE A 44 16.64 1.20 8.90
CA PHE A 44 15.99 -0.09 9.13
C PHE A 44 15.30 -0.62 7.87
N CYS A 45 14.53 0.22 7.17
CA CYS A 45 13.86 -0.17 5.92
C CYS A 45 14.87 -0.59 4.86
N VAL A 46 15.94 0.19 4.66
CA VAL A 46 17.02 -0.13 3.72
C VAL A 46 17.70 -1.44 4.10
N ALA A 47 18.05 -1.63 5.38
CA ALA A 47 18.70 -2.85 5.85
C ALA A 47 17.84 -4.11 5.58
N VAL A 48 16.53 -4.06 5.92
CA VAL A 48 15.62 -5.19 5.70
C VAL A 48 15.47 -5.50 4.20
N VAL A 49 15.22 -4.48 3.37
CA VAL A 49 15.06 -4.67 1.93
C VAL A 49 16.36 -5.16 1.29
N SER A 50 17.51 -4.64 1.71
CA SER A 50 18.82 -5.10 1.22
C SER A 50 19.13 -6.54 1.63
N LEU A 51 18.78 -6.92 2.86
CA LEU A 51 18.91 -8.30 3.34
C LEU A 51 18.08 -9.26 2.48
N TYR A 52 16.78 -8.94 2.27
CA TYR A 52 15.92 -9.73 1.40
C TYR A 52 16.48 -9.79 -0.04
N SER A 53 16.92 -8.68 -0.57
CA SER A 53 17.50 -8.60 -1.91
C SER A 53 18.77 -9.44 -2.05
N SER A 54 19.61 -9.53 -1.03
CA SER A 54 20.81 -10.38 -1.02
C SER A 54 20.46 -11.87 -0.95
N LEU A 55 19.41 -12.25 -0.23
CA LEU A 55 19.00 -13.65 -0.04
C LEU A 55 18.17 -14.17 -1.22
N THR A 56 17.23 -13.37 -1.73
CA THR A 56 16.26 -13.78 -2.75
C THR A 56 16.59 -13.29 -4.16
N GLY A 57 17.60 -12.43 -4.30
CA GLY A 57 18.00 -11.79 -5.55
C GLY A 57 17.44 -10.38 -5.72
N LYS A 58 18.16 -9.53 -6.47
CA LYS A 58 17.82 -8.10 -6.64
C LYS A 58 16.42 -7.88 -7.22
N ASP A 59 15.97 -8.75 -8.14
CA ASP A 59 14.63 -8.68 -8.74
C ASP A 59 13.51 -8.99 -7.75
N ASN A 60 13.84 -9.56 -6.59
CA ASN A 60 12.92 -9.85 -5.49
C ASN A 60 13.01 -8.85 -4.33
N SER A 61 13.63 -7.69 -4.51
CA SER A 61 13.65 -6.62 -3.50
C SER A 61 12.24 -6.22 -3.03
N VAL A 62 11.25 -6.35 -3.92
CA VAL A 62 9.82 -6.11 -3.63
C VAL A 62 9.27 -7.05 -2.55
N VAL A 63 9.81 -8.26 -2.41
CA VAL A 63 9.44 -9.20 -1.32
C VAL A 63 9.81 -8.59 0.02
N GLY A 64 11.03 -8.05 0.14
CA GLY A 64 11.48 -7.36 1.35
C GLY A 64 10.56 -6.19 1.72
N VAL A 65 10.14 -5.39 0.73
CA VAL A 65 9.19 -4.29 0.96
C VAL A 65 7.84 -4.82 1.45
N THR A 66 7.29 -5.84 0.80
CA THR A 66 5.99 -6.43 1.15
C THR A 66 6.01 -7.03 2.56
N VAL A 67 7.03 -7.79 2.90
CA VAL A 67 7.19 -8.39 4.23
C VAL A 67 7.41 -7.32 5.30
N LEU A 68 8.25 -6.31 5.02
CA LEU A 68 8.48 -5.20 5.94
C LEU A 68 7.16 -4.47 6.30
N LEU A 69 6.35 -4.14 5.30
CA LEU A 69 5.06 -3.49 5.50
C LEU A 69 4.10 -4.38 6.31
N ALA A 70 4.05 -5.69 6.01
CA ALA A 70 3.24 -6.65 6.75
C ALA A 70 3.68 -6.76 8.22
N VAL A 71 4.98 -6.84 8.49
CA VAL A 71 5.55 -6.86 9.85
C VAL A 71 5.18 -5.60 10.62
N LEU A 72 5.33 -4.43 9.99
CA LEU A 72 5.04 -3.15 10.65
C LEU A 72 3.56 -3.01 11.01
N VAL A 73 2.65 -3.44 10.14
CA VAL A 73 1.21 -3.35 10.39
C VAL A 73 0.77 -4.39 11.41
N LEU A 74 1.24 -5.63 11.33
CA LEU A 74 0.83 -6.73 12.22
C LEU A 74 1.36 -6.59 13.67
N ARG A 75 2.27 -5.65 13.92
CA ARG A 75 2.62 -5.25 15.29
C ARG A 75 1.44 -4.64 16.05
N GLN A 76 0.54 -3.97 15.37
CA GLN A 76 -0.55 -3.19 15.99
C GLN A 76 -1.92 -3.66 15.53
N ALA A 77 -2.05 -4.02 14.26
CA ALA A 77 -3.31 -4.42 13.67
C ALA A 77 -3.67 -5.87 14.02
N ASP A 78 -4.95 -6.11 14.24
CA ASP A 78 -5.56 -7.41 14.40
C ASP A 78 -6.59 -7.67 13.30
N PHE A 79 -7.20 -8.86 13.31
CA PHE A 79 -8.25 -9.25 12.37
C PHE A 79 -9.64 -9.34 13.04
N GLY A 80 -9.78 -8.92 14.30
CA GLY A 80 -11.03 -8.99 15.05
C GLY A 80 -11.53 -10.42 15.34
N ILE A 81 -10.67 -11.42 15.23
CA ILE A 81 -10.94 -12.85 15.43
C ILE A 81 -9.93 -13.47 16.41
N ARG A 82 -10.19 -14.69 16.89
CA ARG A 82 -9.25 -15.41 17.78
C ARG A 82 -7.85 -15.42 17.17
N THR A 83 -6.83 -15.21 17.99
CA THR A 83 -5.44 -15.10 17.52
C THR A 83 -4.98 -16.31 16.71
N THR A 84 -5.36 -17.53 17.11
CA THR A 84 -5.06 -18.75 16.35
C THR A 84 -5.70 -18.77 14.98
N HIS A 85 -6.93 -18.27 14.84
CA HIS A 85 -7.62 -18.11 13.56
C HIS A 85 -7.02 -16.97 12.74
N GLY A 86 -6.49 -15.92 13.39
CA GLY A 86 -5.72 -14.86 12.74
C GLY A 86 -4.45 -15.37 12.04
N LEU A 87 -3.80 -16.41 12.58
CA LEU A 87 -2.70 -17.08 11.87
C LEU A 87 -3.17 -17.71 10.56
N GLY A 88 -4.40 -18.27 10.53
CA GLY A 88 -5.04 -18.75 9.30
C GLY A 88 -5.27 -17.62 8.28
N SER A 89 -5.66 -16.42 8.73
CA SER A 89 -5.78 -15.26 7.85
C SER A 89 -4.43 -14.85 7.25
N ILE A 90 -3.35 -14.85 8.05
CA ILE A 90 -2.00 -14.58 7.54
C ILE A 90 -1.58 -15.63 6.51
N LEU A 91 -1.84 -16.91 6.77
CA LEU A 91 -1.58 -17.99 5.81
C LEU A 91 -2.32 -17.74 4.49
N GLY A 92 -3.63 -17.45 4.55
CA GLY A 92 -4.44 -17.14 3.36
C GLY A 92 -3.92 -15.90 2.60
N ILE A 93 -3.60 -14.82 3.30
CA ILE A 93 -3.04 -13.60 2.70
C ILE A 93 -1.73 -13.91 1.97
N PHE A 94 -0.78 -14.58 2.63
CA PHE A 94 0.51 -14.88 1.99
C PHE A 94 0.37 -15.89 0.86
N THR A 95 -0.56 -16.85 0.93
CA THR A 95 -0.88 -17.74 -0.19
C THR A 95 -1.35 -16.94 -1.41
N ILE A 96 -2.24 -15.96 -1.22
CA ILE A 96 -2.67 -15.06 -2.30
C ILE A 96 -1.50 -14.25 -2.84
N LEU A 97 -0.62 -13.71 -1.98
CA LEU A 97 0.55 -12.94 -2.39
C LEU A 97 1.58 -13.78 -3.17
N MET A 98 1.70 -15.07 -2.86
CA MET A 98 2.56 -16.00 -3.59
C MET A 98 1.98 -16.38 -4.96
N THR A 99 0.71 -16.71 -5.04
CA THR A 99 0.11 -17.33 -6.22
C THR A 99 -0.61 -16.33 -7.13
N GLY A 100 -1.43 -15.45 -6.57
CA GLY A 100 -2.32 -14.55 -7.31
C GLY A 100 -1.61 -13.64 -8.31
N PRO A 101 -0.55 -12.90 -7.92
CA PRO A 101 0.23 -12.06 -8.85
C PRO A 101 0.78 -12.85 -10.02
N ARG A 102 1.29 -14.06 -9.76
CA ARG A 102 1.86 -14.91 -10.80
C ARG A 102 0.79 -15.42 -11.75
N ILE A 103 -0.33 -15.93 -11.24
CA ILE A 103 -1.43 -16.43 -12.06
C ILE A 103 -2.00 -15.31 -12.95
N SER A 104 -2.16 -14.09 -12.40
CA SER A 104 -2.65 -12.96 -13.19
C SER A 104 -1.70 -12.55 -14.33
N ASN A 105 -0.39 -12.76 -14.16
CA ASN A 105 0.60 -12.45 -15.18
C ASN A 105 0.81 -13.58 -16.23
N LEU A 106 0.25 -14.77 -16.01
CA LEU A 106 0.29 -15.89 -16.96
C LEU A 106 -0.82 -15.84 -18.01
N VAL A 107 -1.82 -14.99 -17.83
CA VAL A 107 -2.99 -14.93 -18.68
C VAL A 107 -3.11 -13.58 -19.39
N SER A 108 -3.97 -13.50 -20.41
CA SER A 108 -4.26 -12.24 -21.11
C SER A 108 -4.97 -11.22 -20.18
N PRO A 109 -4.99 -9.92 -20.53
CA PRO A 109 -5.48 -8.86 -19.63
C PRO A 109 -6.91 -9.05 -19.11
N VAL A 110 -7.82 -9.62 -19.92
CA VAL A 110 -9.22 -9.81 -19.50
C VAL A 110 -9.37 -10.89 -18.41
N PRO A 111 -8.88 -12.11 -18.55
CA PRO A 111 -8.84 -13.07 -17.44
C PRO A 111 -8.06 -12.56 -16.23
N ALA A 112 -6.94 -11.84 -16.45
CA ALA A 112 -6.17 -11.24 -15.37
C ALA A 112 -7.00 -10.27 -14.53
N PHE A 113 -7.91 -9.51 -15.13
CA PHE A 113 -8.84 -8.63 -14.42
C PHE A 113 -9.66 -9.41 -13.37
N PHE A 114 -10.27 -10.53 -13.75
CA PHE A 114 -11.08 -11.33 -12.82
C PHE A 114 -10.24 -11.94 -11.70
N ILE A 115 -9.02 -12.40 -12.01
CA ILE A 115 -8.09 -12.92 -11.01
C ILE A 115 -7.72 -11.81 -10.01
N ASN A 116 -7.39 -10.61 -10.51
CA ASN A 116 -7.07 -9.46 -9.67
C ASN A 116 -8.25 -9.06 -8.78
N VAL A 117 -9.48 -9.02 -9.31
CA VAL A 117 -10.69 -8.73 -8.53
C VAL A 117 -10.85 -9.72 -7.39
N ILE A 118 -10.76 -11.02 -7.68
CA ILE A 118 -10.92 -12.08 -6.67
C ILE A 118 -9.82 -11.98 -5.61
N CYS A 119 -8.57 -11.85 -6.02
CA CYS A 119 -7.43 -11.76 -5.10
C CYS A 119 -7.51 -10.53 -4.19
N ILE A 120 -7.80 -9.35 -4.77
CA ILE A 120 -7.93 -8.11 -3.98
C ILE A 120 -9.12 -8.20 -3.04
N LEU A 121 -10.27 -8.72 -3.48
CA LEU A 121 -11.45 -8.91 -2.63
C LEU A 121 -11.15 -9.85 -1.46
N LEU A 122 -10.51 -10.98 -1.70
CA LEU A 122 -10.10 -11.92 -0.66
C LEU A 122 -9.11 -11.28 0.33
N LEU A 123 -8.12 -10.51 -0.15
CA LEU A 123 -7.20 -9.78 0.72
C LEU A 123 -7.92 -8.77 1.61
N MET A 124 -8.97 -8.10 1.09
CA MET A 124 -9.80 -7.18 1.87
C MET A 124 -10.60 -7.93 2.94
N ILE A 125 -11.24 -9.03 2.60
CA ILE A 125 -12.03 -9.84 3.54
C ILE A 125 -11.14 -10.39 4.65
N LEU A 126 -9.98 -10.97 4.30
CA LEU A 126 -9.06 -11.57 5.26
C LEU A 126 -8.34 -10.55 6.14
N GLY A 127 -8.01 -9.38 5.58
CA GLY A 127 -7.07 -8.44 6.20
C GLY A 127 -7.69 -7.17 6.78
N CYS A 128 -8.85 -6.72 6.32
CA CYS A 128 -9.34 -5.35 6.57
C CYS A 128 -10.59 -5.28 7.45
N HIS A 129 -10.71 -6.17 8.44
CA HIS A 129 -11.86 -6.16 9.35
C HIS A 129 -12.09 -4.79 10.01
N ASN A 130 -11.04 -4.15 10.49
CA ASN A 130 -11.11 -2.81 11.06
C ASN A 130 -10.60 -1.78 10.04
N VAL A 131 -11.52 -0.95 9.55
CA VAL A 131 -11.25 0.10 8.56
C VAL A 131 -10.19 1.10 9.03
N ILE A 132 -10.17 1.42 10.33
CA ILE A 132 -9.23 2.39 10.93
C ILE A 132 -7.77 1.91 10.83
N MET A 133 -7.53 0.61 10.81
CA MET A 133 -6.18 0.04 10.73
C MET A 133 -5.56 0.10 9.32
N TYR A 134 -6.33 0.44 8.30
CA TYR A 134 -5.89 0.61 6.90
C TYR A 134 -5.01 -0.55 6.37
N ASN A 135 -5.31 -1.80 6.76
CA ASN A 135 -4.52 -2.98 6.36
C ASN A 135 -4.50 -3.20 4.85
N HIS A 136 -5.46 -2.65 4.10
CA HIS A 136 -5.47 -2.66 2.64
C HIS A 136 -4.23 -1.97 2.05
N SER A 137 -3.77 -0.88 2.66
CA SER A 137 -2.55 -0.20 2.23
C SER A 137 -1.27 -1.02 2.45
N THR A 138 -1.38 -2.19 3.02
CA THR A 138 -0.29 -3.15 3.19
C THR A 138 -0.48 -4.36 2.30
N PHE A 139 -1.60 -5.08 2.43
CA PHE A 139 -1.79 -6.36 1.75
C PHE A 139 -2.14 -6.18 0.27
N VAL A 140 -3.03 -5.24 -0.06
CA VAL A 140 -3.34 -4.93 -1.46
C VAL A 140 -2.16 -4.27 -2.16
N LEU A 141 -1.45 -3.35 -1.46
CA LEU A 141 -0.21 -2.77 -2.02
C LEU A 141 0.84 -3.86 -2.29
N GLY A 142 1.05 -4.79 -1.35
CA GLY A 142 1.96 -5.91 -1.54
C GLY A 142 1.60 -6.75 -2.76
N TYR A 143 0.30 -7.06 -2.94
CA TYR A 143 -0.20 -7.76 -4.12
C TYR A 143 0.12 -7.01 -5.43
N LEU A 144 -0.22 -5.73 -5.49
CA LEU A 144 0.00 -4.89 -6.67
C LEU A 144 1.49 -4.75 -7.01
N LEU A 145 2.35 -4.63 -5.99
CA LEU A 145 3.80 -4.59 -6.19
C LEU A 145 4.32 -5.91 -6.74
N LEU A 146 3.93 -7.05 -6.17
CA LEU A 146 4.35 -8.37 -6.63
C LEU A 146 3.85 -8.68 -8.04
N GLN A 147 2.66 -8.22 -8.40
CA GLN A 147 2.09 -8.34 -9.74
C GLN A 147 2.86 -7.48 -10.75
N GLY A 148 3.16 -6.23 -10.41
CA GLY A 148 3.85 -5.31 -11.32
C GLY A 148 5.35 -5.52 -11.48
N TYR A 149 5.97 -6.25 -10.55
CA TYR A 149 7.38 -6.68 -10.61
C TYR A 149 7.46 -8.21 -10.72
N ASP A 150 6.86 -8.77 -11.79
CA ASP A 150 6.84 -10.21 -11.99
C ASP A 150 8.24 -10.80 -12.19
N VAL A 151 8.41 -12.04 -11.78
CA VAL A 151 9.61 -12.85 -11.99
C VAL A 151 9.22 -14.28 -12.36
N THR A 152 10.11 -14.98 -13.07
CA THR A 152 9.85 -16.32 -13.61
C THR A 152 10.94 -17.31 -13.21
N GLY A 153 10.71 -18.59 -13.44
CA GLY A 153 11.69 -19.65 -13.24
C GLY A 153 12.27 -19.68 -11.83
N LYS A 154 13.58 -19.79 -11.71
CA LYS A 154 14.30 -19.86 -10.43
C LYS A 154 14.07 -18.63 -9.52
N MET A 155 13.88 -17.45 -10.13
CA MET A 155 13.62 -16.23 -9.35
C MET A 155 12.24 -16.25 -8.72
N TYR A 156 11.24 -16.89 -9.35
CA TYR A 156 9.93 -17.08 -8.74
C TYR A 156 9.99 -18.06 -7.55
N VAL A 157 10.75 -19.13 -7.64
CA VAL A 157 10.96 -20.05 -6.50
C VAL A 157 11.55 -19.29 -5.31
N ARG A 158 12.61 -18.50 -5.52
CA ARG A 158 13.20 -17.66 -4.48
C ARG A 158 12.24 -16.62 -3.92
N ARG A 159 11.32 -16.10 -4.75
CA ARG A 159 10.24 -15.22 -4.32
C ARG A 159 9.30 -15.92 -3.33
N VAL A 160 8.88 -17.14 -3.65
CA VAL A 160 8.02 -17.95 -2.78
C VAL A 160 8.73 -18.26 -1.47
N GLU A 161 10.01 -18.68 -1.53
CA GLU A 161 10.81 -18.91 -0.32
C GLU A 161 10.90 -17.66 0.57
N GLY A 162 11.18 -16.50 -0.01
CA GLY A 162 11.24 -15.24 0.72
C GLY A 162 9.90 -14.85 1.35
N LEU A 163 8.78 -15.06 0.64
CA LEU A 163 7.44 -14.82 1.18
C LEU A 163 7.08 -15.82 2.28
N LEU A 164 7.48 -17.09 2.18
CA LEU A 164 7.29 -18.09 3.23
C LEU A 164 8.02 -17.70 4.52
N VAL A 165 9.28 -17.30 4.41
CA VAL A 165 10.05 -16.80 5.56
C VAL A 165 9.37 -15.56 6.16
N GLY A 166 8.93 -14.63 5.31
CA GLY A 166 8.18 -13.45 5.73
C GLY A 166 6.86 -13.78 6.41
N MET A 167 6.13 -14.77 5.91
CA MET A 167 4.88 -15.27 6.50
C MET A 167 5.11 -15.79 7.93
N ILE A 168 6.13 -16.64 8.12
CA ILE A 168 6.48 -17.19 9.43
C ILE A 168 6.83 -16.05 10.41
N LEU A 169 7.64 -15.08 9.97
CA LEU A 169 7.99 -13.90 10.77
C LEU A 169 6.76 -13.10 11.16
N CYS A 170 5.85 -12.85 10.21
CA CYS A 170 4.58 -12.16 10.45
C CYS A 170 3.69 -12.93 11.45
N MET A 171 3.60 -14.24 11.33
CA MET A 171 2.85 -15.09 12.27
C MET A 171 3.40 -15.01 13.70
N ILE A 172 4.72 -15.06 13.85
CA ILE A 172 5.39 -14.95 15.16
C ILE A 172 5.10 -13.58 15.79
N ILE A 173 5.27 -12.49 15.01
CA ILE A 173 5.06 -11.13 15.49
C ILE A 173 3.59 -10.91 15.84
N PHE A 174 2.66 -11.32 14.98
CA PHE A 174 1.24 -11.23 15.22
C PHE A 174 0.83 -11.98 16.49
N TYR A 175 1.21 -13.25 16.61
CA TYR A 175 0.89 -14.06 17.79
C TYR A 175 1.43 -13.43 19.07
N LYS A 176 2.68 -12.97 19.07
CA LYS A 176 3.33 -12.33 20.23
C LYS A 176 2.56 -11.10 20.71
N ASN A 177 2.07 -10.29 19.77
CA ASN A 177 1.41 -9.01 20.09
C ASN A 177 -0.10 -9.17 20.37
N GLN A 178 -0.77 -10.17 19.76
CA GLN A 178 -2.23 -10.31 19.81
C GLN A 178 -2.73 -11.47 20.68
N LYS A 179 -1.85 -12.31 21.25
CA LYS A 179 -2.24 -13.52 22.01
C LYS A 179 -3.19 -13.28 23.20
N ASN A 180 -3.20 -12.07 23.74
CA ASN A 180 -4.03 -11.71 24.90
C ASN A 180 -5.35 -11.01 24.50
N ARG A 181 -5.68 -10.90 23.20
CA ARG A 181 -6.93 -10.29 22.75
C ARG A 181 -8.13 -11.22 22.98
N PRO A 182 -9.19 -10.76 23.65
CA PRO A 182 -10.32 -11.60 24.07
C PRO A 182 -11.37 -11.78 22.95
N TYR A 183 -10.95 -12.00 21.71
CA TYR A 183 -11.90 -12.23 20.61
C TYR A 183 -12.50 -13.63 20.65
N ARG A 184 -13.83 -13.73 20.46
CA ARG A 184 -14.57 -15.01 20.37
C ARG A 184 -14.83 -15.45 18.92
N ARG A 185 -14.74 -14.53 17.96
CA ARG A 185 -15.01 -14.74 16.54
C ARG A 185 -14.00 -15.68 15.90
N THR A 186 -14.44 -16.37 14.85
CA THR A 186 -13.67 -17.37 14.13
C THR A 186 -13.24 -16.86 12.75
N PHE A 187 -12.37 -17.61 12.07
CA PHE A 187 -11.96 -17.33 10.69
C PHE A 187 -13.15 -17.28 9.71
N LEU A 188 -14.14 -18.18 9.89
CA LEU A 188 -15.32 -18.23 9.03
C LEU A 188 -16.22 -17.01 9.18
N ASP A 189 -16.19 -16.35 10.33
CA ASP A 189 -17.00 -15.15 10.56
C ASP A 189 -16.54 -13.98 9.68
N LEU A 190 -15.28 -13.95 9.23
CA LEU A 190 -14.79 -12.94 8.26
C LEU A 190 -15.55 -13.03 6.93
N PHE A 191 -15.90 -14.23 6.49
CA PHE A 191 -16.66 -14.45 5.27
C PHE A 191 -18.17 -14.28 5.49
N ARG A 192 -18.70 -14.71 6.64
CA ARG A 192 -20.13 -14.56 6.98
C ARG A 192 -20.54 -13.09 7.12
N GLU A 193 -19.62 -12.23 7.54
CA GLU A 193 -19.86 -10.79 7.65
C GLU A 193 -19.75 -10.05 6.32
N PHE A 194 -19.39 -10.73 5.24
CA PHE A 194 -19.40 -10.16 3.92
C PHE A 194 -20.86 -10.05 3.43
N ASP A 195 -21.41 -8.86 3.62
CA ASP A 195 -22.75 -8.51 3.20
C ASP A 195 -22.70 -7.33 2.23
N VAL A 196 -23.28 -7.49 1.04
CA VAL A 196 -23.32 -6.46 -0.01
C VAL A 196 -24.03 -5.18 0.44
N HIS A 197 -24.89 -5.28 1.47
CA HIS A 197 -25.60 -4.13 2.03
C HIS A 197 -24.75 -3.33 3.02
N SER A 198 -23.69 -3.92 3.59
CA SER A 198 -22.80 -3.22 4.52
C SER A 198 -21.87 -2.24 3.81
N ALA A 199 -21.68 -1.05 4.36
CA ALA A 199 -20.76 -0.02 3.84
C ALA A 199 -19.33 -0.55 3.67
N ARG A 200 -18.88 -1.41 4.60
CA ARG A 200 -17.56 -2.05 4.58
C ARG A 200 -17.40 -2.98 3.37
N SER A 201 -18.34 -3.89 3.13
CA SER A 201 -18.26 -4.82 1.99
C SER A 201 -18.42 -4.12 0.65
N ARG A 202 -19.25 -3.07 0.59
CA ARG A 202 -19.35 -2.19 -0.59
C ARG A 202 -18.00 -1.52 -0.90
N TRP A 203 -17.28 -1.08 0.12
CA TRP A 203 -15.93 -0.55 -0.07
C TRP A 203 -14.97 -1.62 -0.59
N TYR A 204 -15.01 -2.87 -0.08
CA TYR A 204 -14.18 -3.97 -0.57
C TYR A 204 -14.41 -4.24 -2.07
N ILE A 205 -15.69 -4.35 -2.46
CA ILE A 205 -16.08 -4.57 -3.86
C ILE A 205 -15.64 -3.39 -4.73
N ARG A 206 -15.89 -2.17 -4.28
CA ARG A 206 -15.51 -0.95 -4.98
C ARG A 206 -14.01 -0.87 -5.23
N LEU A 207 -13.20 -1.13 -4.19
CA LEU A 207 -11.74 -1.13 -4.30
C LEU A 207 -11.25 -2.20 -5.28
N ALA A 208 -11.74 -3.44 -5.14
CA ALA A 208 -11.33 -4.56 -5.99
C ALA A 208 -11.67 -4.31 -7.47
N LEU A 209 -12.89 -3.85 -7.75
CA LEU A 209 -13.31 -3.55 -9.13
C LEU A 209 -12.56 -2.38 -9.74
N ILE A 210 -12.42 -1.25 -9.02
CA ILE A 210 -11.80 -0.04 -9.55
C ILE A 210 -10.30 -0.25 -9.77
N ALA A 211 -9.58 -0.85 -8.81
CA ALA A 211 -8.16 -1.08 -8.97
C ALA A 211 -7.86 -2.06 -10.11
N SER A 212 -8.60 -3.17 -10.19
CA SER A 212 -8.39 -4.19 -11.21
C SER A 212 -8.77 -3.71 -12.60
N SER A 213 -9.88 -2.95 -12.75
CA SER A 213 -10.29 -2.41 -14.05
C SER A 213 -9.36 -1.29 -14.53
N ALA A 214 -8.85 -0.44 -13.65
CA ALA A 214 -7.82 0.53 -14.03
C ALA A 214 -6.55 -0.15 -14.56
N MET A 215 -6.13 -1.24 -13.92
CA MET A 215 -5.01 -2.05 -14.42
C MET A 215 -5.31 -2.71 -15.76
N LEU A 216 -6.55 -3.19 -15.96
CA LEU A 216 -7.00 -3.75 -17.25
C LEU A 216 -6.88 -2.70 -18.36
N PHE A 217 -7.39 -1.49 -18.15
CA PHE A 217 -7.28 -0.42 -19.16
C PHE A 217 -5.84 -0.08 -19.52
N MET A 218 -4.96 0.03 -18.51
CA MET A 218 -3.54 0.26 -18.77
C MET A 218 -2.90 -0.88 -19.57
N SER A 219 -3.25 -2.13 -19.24
CA SER A 219 -2.74 -3.32 -19.93
C SER A 219 -3.26 -3.44 -21.36
N LEU A 220 -4.54 -3.15 -21.61
CA LEU A 220 -5.11 -3.14 -22.96
C LEU A 220 -4.53 -2.03 -23.84
N ALA A 221 -4.16 -0.89 -23.22
CA ALA A 221 -3.44 0.19 -23.90
C ALA A 221 -1.95 -0.12 -24.15
N GLY A 222 -1.46 -1.31 -23.77
CA GLY A 222 -0.05 -1.69 -23.90
C GLY A 222 0.91 -0.88 -23.03
N LEU A 223 0.40 -0.18 -22.02
CA LEU A 223 1.22 0.67 -21.15
C LEU A 223 1.90 -0.18 -20.07
N PRO A 224 3.24 -0.04 -19.88
CA PRO A 224 3.94 -0.76 -18.83
C PRO A 224 3.53 -0.25 -17.45
N ARG A 225 3.82 -1.05 -16.41
CA ARG A 225 3.55 -0.67 -15.01
C ARG A 225 2.07 -0.40 -14.69
N ALA A 226 1.15 -1.20 -15.22
CA ALA A 226 -0.30 -1.12 -14.93
C ALA A 226 -0.60 -1.05 -13.42
N MET A 227 0.23 -1.67 -12.58
CA MET A 227 0.15 -1.58 -11.12
C MET A 227 0.14 -0.15 -10.58
N TRP A 228 0.73 0.82 -11.28
CA TRP A 228 0.72 2.22 -10.83
C TRP A 228 -0.69 2.79 -10.80
N ALA A 229 -1.52 2.40 -11.77
CA ALA A 229 -2.95 2.74 -11.78
C ALA A 229 -3.67 2.06 -10.61
N GLY A 230 -3.45 0.77 -10.39
CA GLY A 230 -4.02 0.04 -9.25
C GLY A 230 -3.67 0.66 -7.89
N ILE A 231 -2.39 0.99 -7.68
CA ILE A 231 -1.91 1.64 -6.43
C ILE A 231 -2.54 3.03 -6.27
N ALA A 232 -2.68 3.80 -7.35
CA ALA A 232 -3.30 5.12 -7.28
C ALA A 232 -4.79 5.00 -6.96
N CYS A 233 -5.53 4.10 -7.60
CA CYS A 233 -6.92 3.81 -7.30
C CYS A 233 -7.11 3.36 -5.84
N MET A 234 -6.29 2.41 -5.37
CA MET A 234 -6.32 1.95 -3.98
C MET A 234 -6.16 3.10 -2.98
N SER A 235 -5.26 4.04 -3.26
CA SER A 235 -4.99 5.16 -2.36
C SER A 235 -6.08 6.23 -2.32
N VAL A 236 -6.92 6.31 -3.36
CA VAL A 236 -8.03 7.26 -3.48
C VAL A 236 -9.35 6.64 -3.05
N CYS A 237 -9.54 5.33 -3.32
CA CYS A 237 -10.76 4.60 -2.97
C CYS A 237 -10.85 4.35 -1.45
N LEU A 238 -11.27 5.37 -0.71
CA LEU A 238 -11.45 5.30 0.74
C LEU A 238 -12.75 4.61 1.13
N PRO A 239 -12.85 4.14 2.40
CA PRO A 239 -14.11 3.66 2.96
C PRO A 239 -15.23 4.71 2.88
N PHE A 240 -14.89 5.96 3.20
CA PHE A 240 -15.79 7.11 3.17
C PHE A 240 -15.65 7.85 1.83
N PRO A 241 -16.67 7.77 0.94
CA PRO A 241 -16.55 8.34 -0.41
C PRO A 241 -16.39 9.86 -0.45
N GLU A 242 -16.88 10.56 0.58
CA GLU A 242 -16.84 12.02 0.69
C GLU A 242 -15.41 12.57 0.67
N ASP A 243 -14.48 11.86 1.31
CA ASP A 243 -13.04 12.21 1.31
C ASP A 243 -12.35 11.91 -0.03
N GLY A 244 -12.99 11.12 -0.90
CA GLY A 244 -12.38 10.59 -2.12
C GLY A 244 -12.04 11.67 -3.14
N LEU A 245 -12.89 12.70 -3.31
CA LEU A 245 -12.66 13.77 -4.29
C LEU A 245 -11.47 14.65 -3.91
N GLU A 246 -11.40 15.07 -2.66
CA GLU A 246 -10.28 15.86 -2.15
C GLU A 246 -8.96 15.07 -2.25
N ARG A 247 -9.02 13.78 -1.91
CA ARG A 247 -7.86 12.89 -1.96
C ARG A 247 -7.41 12.62 -3.39
N ALA A 248 -8.33 12.51 -4.35
CA ALA A 248 -8.04 12.39 -5.77
C ALA A 248 -7.30 13.62 -6.31
N GLY A 249 -7.79 14.81 -5.98
CA GLY A 249 -7.15 16.08 -6.34
C GLY A 249 -5.74 16.19 -5.74
N LYS A 250 -5.56 15.89 -4.46
CA LYS A 250 -4.25 15.83 -3.81
C LYS A 250 -3.33 14.78 -4.45
N ARG A 251 -3.87 13.61 -4.83
CA ARG A 251 -3.11 12.57 -5.51
C ARG A 251 -2.57 13.02 -6.85
N ALA A 252 -3.43 13.58 -7.70
CA ALA A 252 -3.04 14.05 -9.02
C ALA A 252 -2.01 15.20 -8.92
N ALA A 253 -2.33 16.28 -8.18
CA ALA A 253 -1.49 17.45 -8.07
C ALA A 253 -0.11 17.13 -7.48
N PHE A 254 -0.05 16.44 -6.33
CA PHE A 254 1.22 16.16 -5.66
C PHE A 254 2.02 15.03 -6.31
N ASN A 255 1.38 14.16 -7.10
CA ASN A 255 2.13 13.25 -7.97
C ASN A 255 2.88 14.03 -9.08
N ILE A 256 2.22 15.01 -9.71
CA ILE A 256 2.88 15.88 -10.70
C ILE A 256 4.04 16.64 -10.05
N VAL A 257 3.82 17.26 -8.89
CA VAL A 257 4.89 17.96 -8.14
C VAL A 257 6.05 17.00 -7.84
N GLY A 258 5.76 15.77 -7.37
CA GLY A 258 6.79 14.76 -7.10
C GLY A 258 7.56 14.35 -8.35
N CYS A 259 6.87 14.19 -9.48
CA CYS A 259 7.50 13.89 -10.78
C CYS A 259 8.43 15.01 -11.24
N LEU A 260 8.00 16.26 -11.10
CA LEU A 260 8.82 17.45 -11.48
C LEU A 260 10.05 17.59 -10.56
N LEU A 261 9.87 17.41 -9.25
CA LEU A 261 10.99 17.42 -8.29
C LEU A 261 11.99 16.29 -8.57
N PHE A 262 11.50 15.09 -8.90
CA PHE A 262 12.35 13.98 -9.31
C PHE A 262 13.13 14.30 -10.57
N ALA A 263 12.45 14.83 -11.60
CA ALA A 263 13.08 15.20 -12.86
C ALA A 263 14.15 16.29 -12.65
N GLY A 264 13.85 17.31 -11.83
CA GLY A 264 14.84 18.34 -11.45
C GLY A 264 16.07 17.74 -10.78
N LEU A 265 15.90 16.86 -9.79
CA LEU A 265 17.03 16.17 -9.14
C LEU A 265 17.81 15.29 -10.13
N TYR A 266 17.12 14.58 -11.02
CA TYR A 266 17.73 13.70 -12.00
C TYR A 266 18.60 14.49 -13.02
N LEU A 267 18.20 15.72 -13.37
CA LEU A 267 18.96 16.59 -14.28
C LEU A 267 20.11 17.32 -13.59
N LEU A 268 19.96 17.65 -12.31
CA LEU A 268 20.96 18.41 -11.56
C LEU A 268 22.06 17.55 -10.95
N LEU A 269 21.76 16.29 -10.61
CA LEU A 269 22.70 15.42 -9.93
C LEU A 269 23.56 14.62 -10.93
N PRO A 270 24.83 14.37 -10.61
CA PRO A 270 25.66 13.44 -11.38
C PRO A 270 25.07 12.03 -11.41
N GLN A 271 25.31 11.28 -12.48
CA GLN A 271 24.75 9.93 -12.69
C GLN A 271 25.06 8.95 -11.53
N SER A 272 26.20 9.11 -10.85
CA SER A 272 26.55 8.31 -9.67
C SER A 272 25.57 8.45 -8.49
N PHE A 273 24.78 9.54 -8.44
CA PHE A 273 23.80 9.80 -7.38
C PHE A 273 22.39 9.30 -7.70
N TYR A 274 22.09 8.86 -8.93
CA TYR A 274 20.73 8.43 -9.32
C TYR A 274 20.18 7.29 -8.47
N GLN A 275 21.02 6.36 -8.03
CA GLN A 275 20.63 5.27 -7.14
C GLN A 275 20.12 5.75 -5.76
N TYR A 276 20.50 6.96 -5.32
CA TYR A 276 20.12 7.50 -4.01
C TYR A 276 18.85 8.37 -4.08
N ILE A 277 18.35 8.75 -5.27
CA ILE A 277 17.16 9.59 -5.39
C ILE A 277 15.93 8.92 -4.74
N GLY A 278 15.79 7.60 -4.91
CA GLY A 278 14.73 6.84 -4.25
C GLY A 278 14.81 6.90 -2.72
N MET A 279 16.02 6.92 -2.16
CA MET A 279 16.25 7.05 -0.71
C MET A 279 15.88 8.46 -0.22
N ILE A 280 16.20 9.50 -0.98
CA ILE A 280 15.76 10.88 -0.70
C ILE A 280 14.23 10.94 -0.62
N GLY A 281 13.54 10.25 -1.54
CA GLY A 281 12.08 10.09 -1.47
C GLY A 281 11.60 9.44 -0.19
N GLY A 282 12.22 8.34 0.24
CA GLY A 282 11.90 7.65 1.49
C GLY A 282 12.07 8.53 2.73
N ILE A 283 13.16 9.31 2.81
CA ILE A 283 13.39 10.30 3.87
C ILE A 283 12.31 11.37 3.83
N GLY A 284 11.97 11.88 2.63
CA GLY A 284 10.90 12.85 2.43
C GLY A 284 9.53 12.35 2.92
N VAL A 285 9.20 11.08 2.67
CA VAL A 285 7.99 10.43 3.23
C VAL A 285 8.04 10.44 4.76
N GLY A 286 9.18 10.11 5.37
CA GLY A 286 9.37 10.13 6.83
C GLY A 286 9.09 11.50 7.45
N TYR A 287 9.46 12.57 6.76
CA TYR A 287 9.16 13.94 7.16
C TYR A 287 7.76 14.42 6.80
N SER A 288 7.03 13.69 5.98
CA SER A 288 5.71 14.12 5.51
C SER A 288 4.62 13.78 6.52
N ALA A 289 3.95 14.80 7.07
CA ALA A 289 2.82 14.64 7.98
C ALA A 289 1.49 14.43 7.23
N GLY A 290 1.38 14.89 5.98
CA GLY A 290 0.15 14.86 5.20
C GLY A 290 0.26 13.99 3.95
N TYR A 291 -0.89 13.45 3.52
CA TYR A 291 -1.02 12.59 2.34
C TYR A 291 -0.44 13.21 1.06
N ALA A 292 -0.62 14.50 0.88
CA ALA A 292 -0.15 15.24 -0.29
C ALA A 292 1.37 15.08 -0.49
N TRP A 293 2.17 15.46 0.48
CA TRP A 293 3.62 15.34 0.42
C TRP A 293 4.11 13.90 0.44
N GLN A 294 3.43 12.98 1.15
CA GLN A 294 3.71 11.55 1.05
C GLN A 294 3.55 11.05 -0.39
N THR A 295 2.53 11.53 -1.11
CA THR A 295 2.32 11.20 -2.52
C THR A 295 3.46 11.70 -3.39
N ALA A 296 3.93 12.94 -3.19
CA ALA A 296 5.05 13.50 -3.94
C ALA A 296 6.33 12.68 -3.75
N PHE A 297 6.71 12.41 -2.51
CA PHE A 297 7.96 11.71 -2.22
C PHE A 297 7.91 10.20 -2.54
N ASN A 298 6.75 9.53 -2.41
CA ASN A 298 6.57 8.14 -2.85
C ASN A 298 6.79 7.94 -4.34
N THR A 299 6.71 9.00 -5.14
CA THR A 299 6.97 8.98 -6.58
C THR A 299 8.45 8.71 -6.89
N PHE A 300 9.36 9.14 -6.02
CA PHE A 300 10.82 9.05 -6.24
C PHE A 300 11.29 7.60 -6.35
N GLY A 301 10.88 6.73 -5.43
CA GLY A 301 11.27 5.31 -5.46
C GLY A 301 10.78 4.60 -6.73
N ALA A 302 9.55 4.88 -7.15
CA ALA A 302 8.98 4.30 -8.37
C ALA A 302 9.69 4.81 -9.64
N LEU A 303 10.00 6.10 -9.70
CA LEU A 303 10.69 6.71 -10.85
C LEU A 303 12.17 6.33 -10.90
N SER A 304 12.86 6.18 -9.75
CA SER A 304 14.27 5.72 -9.75
C SER A 304 14.43 4.37 -10.45
N ILE A 305 13.49 3.43 -10.24
CA ILE A 305 13.50 2.13 -10.91
C ILE A 305 13.09 2.28 -12.39
N ALA A 306 12.01 3.01 -12.66
CA ALA A 306 11.45 3.10 -14.00
C ALA A 306 12.36 3.89 -14.96
N SER A 307 13.05 4.92 -14.48
CA SER A 307 13.99 5.70 -15.29
C SER A 307 15.17 4.88 -15.79
N GLY A 308 15.61 3.89 -15.00
CA GLY A 308 16.64 2.94 -15.45
C GLY A 308 16.17 1.96 -16.51
N LEU A 309 14.85 1.69 -16.60
CA LEU A 309 14.26 0.73 -17.54
C LEU A 309 13.76 1.37 -18.83
N PHE A 310 13.18 2.56 -18.75
CA PHE A 310 12.44 3.20 -19.83
C PHE A 310 13.00 4.58 -20.23
N GLY A 311 14.01 5.07 -19.50
CA GLY A 311 14.44 6.45 -19.58
C GLY A 311 13.55 7.41 -18.77
N MET A 312 14.16 8.48 -18.26
CA MET A 312 13.52 9.41 -17.33
C MET A 312 12.28 10.13 -17.93
N PRO A 313 12.32 10.69 -19.16
CA PRO A 313 11.17 11.42 -19.70
C PRO A 313 9.92 10.55 -19.83
N TYR A 314 10.07 9.33 -20.36
CA TYR A 314 8.97 8.40 -20.52
C TYR A 314 8.45 7.90 -19.17
N ALA A 315 9.34 7.58 -18.22
CA ALA A 315 8.94 7.16 -16.88
C ALA A 315 8.11 8.24 -16.16
N VAL A 316 8.53 9.51 -16.27
CA VAL A 316 7.82 10.66 -15.70
C VAL A 316 6.44 10.83 -16.35
N ALA A 317 6.37 10.85 -17.69
CA ALA A 317 5.11 10.99 -18.41
C ALA A 317 4.12 9.86 -18.07
N LEU A 318 4.59 8.62 -18.09
CA LEU A 318 3.80 7.44 -17.73
C LEU A 318 3.29 7.51 -16.27
N ARG A 319 4.14 7.96 -15.34
CA ARG A 319 3.78 8.09 -13.92
C ARG A 319 2.70 9.15 -13.70
N ILE A 320 2.84 10.32 -14.33
CA ILE A 320 1.85 11.39 -14.30
C ILE A 320 0.53 10.87 -14.92
N GLY A 321 0.58 10.34 -16.13
CA GLY A 321 -0.60 9.83 -16.85
C GLY A 321 -1.35 8.78 -16.04
N ALA A 322 -0.66 7.75 -15.53
CA ALA A 322 -1.27 6.71 -14.71
C ALA A 322 -1.94 7.25 -13.44
N ASN A 323 -1.32 8.21 -12.74
CA ASN A 323 -1.89 8.76 -11.50
C ASN A 323 -3.05 9.71 -11.75
N VAL A 324 -2.97 10.58 -12.76
CA VAL A 324 -4.07 11.49 -13.15
C VAL A 324 -5.28 10.69 -13.65
N PHE A 325 -5.05 9.74 -14.57
CA PHE A 325 -6.09 8.82 -15.03
C PHE A 325 -6.77 8.13 -13.84
N SER A 326 -6.00 7.52 -12.96
CA SER A 326 -6.55 6.75 -11.84
C SER A 326 -7.29 7.62 -10.84
N ALA A 327 -6.85 8.85 -10.59
CA ALA A 327 -7.54 9.79 -9.71
C ALA A 327 -8.94 10.12 -10.25
N VAL A 328 -9.04 10.50 -11.52
CA VAL A 328 -10.32 10.79 -12.18
C VAL A 328 -11.18 9.54 -12.27
N TYR A 329 -10.60 8.43 -12.75
CA TYR A 329 -11.27 7.14 -12.89
C TYR A 329 -11.90 6.64 -11.60
N THR A 330 -11.15 6.72 -10.49
CA THR A 330 -11.65 6.29 -9.17
C THR A 330 -12.88 7.10 -8.74
N VAL A 331 -12.85 8.42 -8.93
CA VAL A 331 -13.98 9.29 -8.55
C VAL A 331 -15.22 8.96 -9.38
N VAL A 332 -15.07 8.83 -10.71
CA VAL A 332 -16.18 8.52 -11.63
C VAL A 332 -16.76 7.15 -11.31
N CYS A 333 -15.91 6.12 -11.21
CA CYS A 333 -16.39 4.76 -10.95
C CYS A 333 -16.96 4.61 -9.53
N SER A 334 -16.40 5.31 -8.51
CA SER A 334 -16.97 5.28 -7.16
C SER A 334 -18.38 5.86 -7.11
N LYS A 335 -18.65 6.95 -7.85
CA LYS A 335 -20.00 7.51 -7.99
C LYS A 335 -20.94 6.54 -8.70
N GLY A 336 -20.50 5.96 -9.83
CA GLY A 336 -21.31 5.00 -10.61
C GLY A 336 -21.66 3.75 -9.79
N LEU A 337 -20.68 3.15 -9.09
CA LEU A 337 -20.94 2.01 -8.21
C LEU A 337 -21.81 2.39 -7.01
N GLY A 338 -21.68 3.61 -6.47
CA GLY A 338 -22.56 4.11 -5.42
C GLY A 338 -24.02 4.10 -5.86
N LEU A 339 -24.31 4.65 -7.05
CA LEU A 339 -25.67 4.63 -7.62
C LEU A 339 -26.19 3.20 -7.84
N ALA A 340 -25.32 2.29 -8.32
CA ALA A 340 -25.69 0.89 -8.50
C ALA A 340 -26.03 0.21 -7.16
N PHE A 341 -25.25 0.44 -6.11
CA PHE A 341 -25.54 -0.10 -4.77
C PHE A 341 -26.84 0.44 -4.20
N THR A 342 -27.12 1.73 -4.37
CA THR A 342 -28.39 2.34 -3.93
C THR A 342 -29.58 1.72 -4.68
N ALA A 343 -29.48 1.51 -5.98
CA ALA A 343 -30.52 0.85 -6.78
C ALA A 343 -30.75 -0.60 -6.32
N ILE A 344 -29.69 -1.36 -6.02
CA ILE A 344 -29.80 -2.73 -5.48
C ILE A 344 -30.51 -2.71 -4.12
N SER A 345 -30.13 -1.81 -3.21
CA SER A 345 -30.78 -1.71 -1.90
C SER A 345 -32.26 -1.35 -2.00
N ALA A 346 -32.63 -0.45 -2.91
CA ALA A 346 -34.02 -0.09 -3.16
C ALA A 346 -34.84 -1.29 -3.70
N TYR A 347 -34.24 -2.10 -4.58
CA TYR A 347 -34.90 -3.28 -5.14
C TYR A 347 -35.05 -4.42 -4.13
N THR A 348 -34.09 -4.60 -3.22
CA THR A 348 -34.12 -5.66 -2.19
C THR A 348 -34.93 -5.28 -0.95
N GLY A 349 -35.43 -4.05 -0.86
CA GLY A 349 -36.22 -3.55 0.30
C GLY A 349 -35.40 -3.45 1.60
N SER A 350 -34.06 -3.56 1.54
CA SER A 350 -33.18 -3.47 2.69
C SER A 350 -32.80 -2.00 2.94
N THR A 351 -33.19 -1.47 4.10
CA THR A 351 -32.67 -0.19 4.60
C THR A 351 -31.19 -0.33 4.94
N GLU A 352 -30.39 0.69 4.63
CA GLU A 352 -28.97 0.74 5.01
C GLU A 352 -28.85 0.59 6.53
N THR A 353 -28.19 -0.46 6.98
CA THR A 353 -27.73 -0.55 8.36
C THR A 353 -26.44 0.26 8.47
N GLU A 354 -26.51 1.38 9.21
CA GLU A 354 -25.38 2.26 9.55
C GLU A 354 -24.20 1.52 10.23
#